data_f3b2c9e511bb2259bdc921c669ec11dd
#
_entry.id   f3b2c9e511bb2259bdc921c669ec11dd
#
_cell.length_a   1.000
_cell.length_b   1.000
_cell.length_c   1.000
_cell.angle_alpha   90.00
_cell.angle_beta   90.00
_cell.angle_gamma   90.00
#
_symmetry.space_group_name_H-M   'P 1'
#
loop_
_entity.id
_entity.type
_entity.pdbx_description
1 polymer ?
#
loop_
_entity_poly.entity_id
_entity_poly.type
_entity_poly.pdbx_seq_one_letter_code
_entity_poly.pdbx_strand_id
1 'polypeptide(L)'
;DVSFVLDIGGQDMKCFFVQNGTIGNITLNEACSAGCGSFIENFAQGLHMTAGEFAGKALESKSPVDLGTRCTVFMNSKVKQAQKEGASVADISAGIALSVIKNALFKVMQLKDVSELGSHVVVQGGTFYNDAVLRSMEKILNREVIRPDIAGLMGAYGAAILAMESGIEKSNLISPESLENFSVTTKSHRCSGCGNKCLITTQIFSDGRKFFTGNRCERGIGAKKIDRDLETPNLFSYKYKRVFDYQPLENPARGSIGIPRTLN
;
A
#
# COMPACT_ATOMS: atom_id res chain seq x y z
N ASP A 1 -17.53 21.60 -6.61
CA ASP A 1 -18.00 20.21 -6.87
C ASP A 1 -16.83 19.34 -7.31
N VAL A 2 -16.22 18.61 -6.35
CA VAL A 2 -15.15 17.66 -6.63
C VAL A 2 -15.75 16.44 -7.34
N SER A 3 -15.10 15.96 -8.41
CA SER A 3 -15.51 14.72 -9.10
C SER A 3 -14.62 13.54 -8.79
N PHE A 4 -13.35 13.80 -8.51
CA PHE A 4 -12.35 12.76 -8.26
C PHE A 4 -11.27 13.25 -7.30
N VAL A 5 -10.81 12.37 -6.42
CA VAL A 5 -9.69 12.62 -5.51
C VAL A 5 -8.63 11.54 -5.69
N LEU A 6 -7.36 11.97 -5.84
CA LEU A 6 -6.19 11.09 -5.81
C LEU A 6 -5.29 11.50 -4.64
N ASP A 7 -5.11 10.58 -3.70
CA ASP A 7 -4.22 10.72 -2.56
C ASP A 7 -2.99 9.84 -2.78
N ILE A 8 -1.80 10.44 -2.81
CA ILE A 8 -0.55 9.68 -2.89
C ILE A 8 0.32 10.03 -1.68
N GLY A 9 0.46 9.06 -0.80
CA GLY A 9 1.35 9.10 0.35
C GLY A 9 2.78 8.67 0.03
N GLY A 10 3.57 8.44 1.08
CA GLY A 10 4.94 7.92 0.95
C GLY A 10 4.99 6.47 0.46
N GLN A 11 4.05 5.63 0.85
CA GLN A 11 4.05 4.19 0.56
C GLN A 11 2.70 3.64 0.07
N ASP A 12 1.65 4.40 0.19
CA ASP A 12 0.30 4.02 -0.21
C ASP A 12 -0.31 5.06 -1.16
N MET A 13 -1.34 4.65 -1.87
CA MET A 13 -2.18 5.57 -2.62
C MET A 13 -3.64 5.16 -2.49
N LYS A 14 -4.50 6.16 -2.54
CA LYS A 14 -5.95 6.01 -2.49
C LYS A 14 -6.57 6.89 -3.55
N CYS A 15 -7.63 6.43 -4.16
CA CYS A 15 -8.42 7.28 -5.04
C CYS A 15 -9.90 6.96 -4.90
N PHE A 16 -10.71 7.95 -5.13
CA PHE A 16 -12.17 7.79 -5.08
C PHE A 16 -12.87 8.82 -5.95
N PHE A 17 -14.00 8.40 -6.46
CA PHE A 17 -14.92 9.25 -7.20
C PHE A 17 -15.93 9.88 -6.23
N VAL A 18 -16.29 11.12 -6.51
CA VAL A 18 -17.31 11.85 -5.75
C VAL A 18 -18.46 12.19 -6.68
N GLN A 19 -19.67 11.78 -6.30
CA GLN A 19 -20.90 12.09 -7.04
C GLN A 19 -21.93 12.65 -6.07
N ASN A 20 -22.44 13.83 -6.37
CA ASN A 20 -23.42 14.51 -5.53
C ASN A 20 -23.01 14.64 -4.04
N GLY A 21 -21.73 14.93 -3.79
CA GLY A 21 -21.17 15.04 -2.45
C GLY A 21 -20.94 13.70 -1.72
N THR A 22 -21.21 12.59 -2.38
CA THR A 22 -21.04 11.24 -1.79
C THR A 22 -19.85 10.54 -2.41
N ILE A 23 -19.03 9.91 -1.56
CA ILE A 23 -17.90 9.07 -1.99
C ILE A 23 -18.45 7.77 -2.57
N GLY A 24 -18.09 7.49 -3.82
CA GLY A 24 -18.38 6.24 -4.50
C GLY A 24 -17.32 5.17 -4.25
N ASN A 25 -16.87 4.49 -5.31
CA ASN A 25 -15.84 3.46 -5.21
C ASN A 25 -14.51 4.04 -4.75
N ILE A 26 -13.91 3.36 -3.77
CA ILE A 26 -12.56 3.66 -3.26
C ILE A 26 -11.62 2.58 -3.77
N THR A 27 -10.54 2.97 -4.42
CA THR A 27 -9.44 2.07 -4.79
C THR A 27 -8.24 2.35 -3.89
N LEU A 28 -7.69 1.31 -3.28
CA LEU A 28 -6.54 1.35 -2.39
C LEU A 28 -5.39 0.56 -3.01
N ASN A 29 -4.18 1.08 -2.91
CA ASN A 29 -2.97 0.35 -3.21
C ASN A 29 -1.96 0.52 -2.08
N GLU A 30 -1.87 -0.49 -1.22
CA GLU A 30 -0.93 -0.57 -0.10
C GLU A 30 0.23 -1.51 -0.38
N ALA A 31 0.15 -2.29 -1.45
CA ALA A 31 1.09 -3.37 -1.74
C ALA A 31 2.28 -2.96 -2.61
N CYS A 32 2.21 -1.82 -3.29
CA CYS A 32 3.22 -1.43 -4.27
C CYS A 32 3.56 0.05 -4.17
N SER A 33 4.78 0.36 -3.73
CA SER A 33 5.30 1.73 -3.63
C SER A 33 5.69 2.35 -4.99
N ALA A 34 5.53 1.63 -6.10
CA ALA A 34 5.95 2.09 -7.44
C ALA A 34 5.23 3.35 -7.96
N GLY A 35 4.17 3.78 -7.28
CA GLY A 35 3.45 5.00 -7.56
C GLY A 35 3.46 6.00 -6.40
N CYS A 36 4.30 5.81 -5.38
CA CYS A 36 4.27 6.56 -4.14
C CYS A 36 5.56 7.38 -3.92
N GLY A 37 5.52 8.30 -2.96
CA GLY A 37 6.58 9.28 -2.72
C GLY A 37 7.93 8.66 -2.35
N SER A 38 7.95 7.57 -1.58
CA SER A 38 9.20 6.87 -1.22
C SER A 38 10.01 6.38 -2.43
N PHE A 39 9.34 6.09 -3.53
CA PHE A 39 10.00 5.72 -4.77
C PHE A 39 10.81 6.89 -5.36
N ILE A 40 10.22 8.09 -5.40
CA ILE A 40 10.89 9.31 -5.86
C ILE A 40 12.05 9.65 -4.94
N GLU A 41 11.81 9.55 -3.62
CA GLU A 41 12.82 9.85 -2.60
C GLU A 41 14.04 8.94 -2.72
N ASN A 42 13.84 7.63 -2.94
CA ASN A 42 14.94 6.69 -3.14
C ASN A 42 15.82 7.04 -4.37
N PHE A 43 15.20 7.52 -5.45
CA PHE A 43 15.97 7.99 -6.62
C PHE A 43 16.72 9.28 -6.34
N ALA A 44 16.09 10.25 -5.67
CA ALA A 44 16.73 11.49 -5.28
C ALA A 44 17.95 11.23 -4.39
N GLN A 45 17.79 10.40 -3.36
CA GLN A 45 18.89 9.98 -2.47
C GLN A 45 20.02 9.28 -3.22
N GLY A 46 19.70 8.42 -4.19
CA GLY A 46 20.69 7.76 -5.04
C GLY A 46 21.52 8.72 -5.89
N LEU A 47 21.04 9.95 -6.08
CA LEU A 47 21.74 11.04 -6.75
C LEU A 47 22.27 12.10 -5.78
N HIS A 48 22.25 11.85 -4.47
CA HIS A 48 22.61 12.78 -3.40
C HIS A 48 21.84 14.09 -3.43
N MET A 49 20.54 14.00 -3.78
CA MET A 49 19.61 15.13 -3.83
C MET A 49 18.48 14.95 -2.82
N THR A 50 17.93 16.04 -2.36
CA THR A 50 16.65 16.05 -1.66
C THR A 50 15.50 15.83 -2.66
N ALA A 51 14.34 15.39 -2.20
CA ALA A 51 13.15 15.24 -3.06
C ALA A 51 12.75 16.56 -3.73
N GLY A 52 12.95 17.71 -3.04
CA GLY A 52 12.67 19.03 -3.59
C GLY A 52 13.64 19.44 -4.71
N GLU A 53 14.95 19.23 -4.54
CA GLU A 53 15.95 19.48 -5.60
C GLU A 53 15.70 18.59 -6.81
N PHE A 54 15.35 17.33 -6.59
CA PHE A 54 15.03 16.40 -7.66
C PHE A 54 13.77 16.81 -8.42
N ALA A 55 12.76 17.32 -7.72
CA ALA A 55 11.56 17.91 -8.33
C ALA A 55 11.88 19.15 -9.16
N GLY A 56 12.72 20.06 -8.62
CA GLY A 56 13.18 21.23 -9.35
C GLY A 56 13.87 20.86 -10.67
N LYS A 57 14.77 19.85 -10.63
CA LYS A 57 15.41 19.34 -11.84
C LYS A 57 14.41 18.78 -12.85
N ALA A 58 13.39 18.07 -12.39
CA ALA A 58 12.37 17.52 -13.28
C ALA A 58 11.61 18.60 -14.05
N LEU A 59 11.39 19.77 -13.44
CA LEU A 59 10.72 20.90 -14.09
C LEU A 59 11.58 21.56 -15.19
N GLU A 60 12.90 21.40 -15.15
CA GLU A 60 13.83 21.90 -16.18
C GLU A 60 13.88 20.96 -17.42
N SER A 61 13.26 19.78 -17.36
CA SER A 61 13.34 18.76 -18.42
C SER A 61 12.72 19.26 -19.74
N LYS A 62 13.45 19.02 -20.82
CA LYS A 62 12.99 19.28 -22.20
C LYS A 62 12.51 18.02 -22.91
N SER A 63 13.01 16.84 -22.52
CA SER A 63 12.70 15.56 -23.14
C SER A 63 12.63 14.46 -22.08
N PRO A 64 11.53 14.38 -21.30
CA PRO A 64 11.38 13.37 -20.24
C PRO A 64 11.57 11.95 -20.78
N VAL A 65 12.35 11.13 -20.06
CA VAL A 65 12.57 9.73 -20.41
C VAL A 65 11.27 8.95 -20.22
N ASP A 66 10.84 8.20 -21.22
CA ASP A 66 9.67 7.32 -21.05
C ASP A 66 10.04 6.05 -20.29
N LEU A 67 9.75 6.04 -19.01
CA LEU A 67 9.97 4.90 -18.13
C LEU A 67 8.79 3.90 -18.12
N GLY A 68 7.67 4.29 -18.73
CA GLY A 68 6.44 3.47 -18.79
C GLY A 68 5.76 3.30 -17.43
N THR A 69 4.93 2.25 -17.31
CA THR A 69 4.14 1.90 -16.11
C THR A 69 4.65 0.61 -15.49
N ARG A 70 5.91 0.52 -15.12
CA ARG A 70 6.53 -0.70 -14.62
C ARG A 70 6.71 -0.68 -13.11
N CYS A 71 6.85 -1.87 -12.52
CA CYS A 71 7.27 -2.03 -11.14
C CYS A 71 8.65 -1.37 -10.90
N THR A 72 8.86 -0.83 -9.71
CA THR A 72 10.08 -0.15 -9.24
C THR A 72 11.37 -0.90 -9.60
N VAL A 73 11.37 -2.23 -9.43
CA VAL A 73 12.55 -3.07 -9.73
C VAL A 73 12.95 -2.97 -11.20
N PHE A 74 12.00 -3.04 -12.09
CA PHE A 74 12.25 -2.93 -13.54
C PHE A 74 12.53 -1.48 -13.97
N MET A 75 12.03 -0.50 -13.25
CA MET A 75 12.28 0.90 -13.53
C MET A 75 13.75 1.28 -13.25
N ASN A 76 14.34 0.75 -12.19
CA ASN A 76 15.77 0.91 -11.90
C ASN A 76 16.66 0.51 -13.09
N SER A 77 16.33 -0.58 -13.78
CA SER A 77 17.07 -1.01 -14.96
C SER A 77 16.93 -0.04 -16.12
N LYS A 78 15.73 0.50 -16.34
CA LYS A 78 15.48 1.51 -17.37
C LYS A 78 16.18 2.85 -17.08
N VAL A 79 16.16 3.29 -15.81
CA VAL A 79 16.90 4.49 -15.40
C VAL A 79 18.41 4.33 -15.65
N LYS A 80 18.99 3.20 -15.26
CA LYS A 80 20.40 2.89 -15.53
C LYS A 80 20.70 2.86 -17.03
N GLN A 81 19.80 2.33 -17.83
CA GLN A 81 19.93 2.35 -19.28
C GLN A 81 19.90 3.78 -19.82
N ALA A 82 18.92 4.59 -19.43
CA ALA A 82 18.81 5.99 -19.83
C ALA A 82 20.06 6.80 -19.46
N GLN A 83 20.63 6.55 -18.26
CA GLN A 83 21.90 7.16 -17.85
C GLN A 83 23.07 6.78 -18.78
N LYS A 84 23.17 5.49 -19.17
CA LYS A 84 24.18 5.03 -20.12
C LYS A 84 24.00 5.64 -21.53
N GLU A 85 22.77 5.92 -21.90
CA GLU A 85 22.41 6.57 -23.16
C GLU A 85 22.60 8.09 -23.13
N GLY A 86 23.02 8.66 -21.98
CA GLY A 86 23.34 10.07 -21.83
C GLY A 86 22.14 10.95 -21.47
N ALA A 87 21.03 10.38 -21.00
CA ALA A 87 19.89 11.17 -20.54
C ALA A 87 20.28 12.05 -19.33
N SER A 88 19.82 13.28 -19.33
CA SER A 88 20.10 14.21 -18.24
C SER A 88 19.35 13.81 -16.95
N VAL A 89 19.86 14.27 -15.80
CA VAL A 89 19.15 14.10 -14.52
C VAL A 89 17.76 14.72 -14.59
N ALA A 90 17.62 15.86 -15.26
CA ALA A 90 16.33 16.53 -15.47
C ALA A 90 15.33 15.63 -16.21
N ASP A 91 15.76 15.00 -17.32
CA ASP A 91 14.89 14.15 -18.14
C ASP A 91 14.51 12.84 -17.41
N ILE A 92 15.44 12.27 -16.62
CA ILE A 92 15.20 11.11 -15.79
C ILE A 92 14.21 11.45 -14.67
N SER A 93 14.43 12.56 -13.96
CA SER A 93 13.54 13.02 -12.87
C SER A 93 12.12 13.25 -13.35
N ALA A 94 11.96 13.93 -14.49
CA ALA A 94 10.66 14.14 -15.11
C ALA A 94 10.01 12.83 -15.56
N GLY A 95 10.79 11.92 -16.11
CA GLY A 95 10.32 10.59 -16.48
C GLY A 95 9.80 9.78 -15.28
N ILE A 96 10.47 9.89 -14.13
CA ILE A 96 10.03 9.26 -12.87
C ILE A 96 8.71 9.87 -12.40
N ALA A 97 8.60 11.21 -12.36
CA ALA A 97 7.36 11.88 -11.96
C ALA A 97 6.16 11.50 -12.86
N LEU A 98 6.37 11.48 -14.18
CA LEU A 98 5.36 11.01 -15.12
C LEU A 98 4.98 9.55 -14.90
N SER A 99 5.97 8.68 -14.64
CA SER A 99 5.72 7.26 -14.40
C SER A 99 4.93 7.01 -13.13
N VAL A 100 5.15 7.77 -12.06
CA VAL A 100 4.35 7.69 -10.82
C VAL A 100 2.88 7.92 -11.13
N ILE A 101 2.54 8.98 -11.84
CA ILE A 101 1.15 9.29 -12.20
C ILE A 101 0.58 8.27 -13.19
N LYS A 102 1.34 7.88 -14.22
CA LYS A 102 0.91 6.82 -15.15
C LYS A 102 0.61 5.51 -14.41
N ASN A 103 1.43 5.13 -13.43
CA ASN A 103 1.17 3.94 -12.61
C ASN A 103 -0.11 4.09 -11.78
N ALA A 104 -0.33 5.24 -11.17
CA ALA A 104 -1.54 5.51 -10.40
C ALA A 104 -2.79 5.36 -11.27
N LEU A 105 -2.85 6.08 -12.38
CA LEU A 105 -4.03 6.15 -13.23
C LEU A 105 -4.27 4.86 -14.03
N PHE A 106 -3.25 4.36 -14.73
CA PHE A 106 -3.45 3.30 -15.72
C PHE A 106 -3.20 1.89 -15.20
N LYS A 107 -2.37 1.73 -14.15
CA LYS A 107 -2.08 0.42 -13.61
C LYS A 107 -2.90 0.11 -12.35
N VAL A 108 -2.98 1.02 -11.39
CA VAL A 108 -3.71 0.82 -10.15
C VAL A 108 -5.20 1.01 -10.36
N MET A 109 -5.60 2.13 -10.90
CA MET A 109 -7.00 2.43 -11.17
C MET A 109 -7.54 1.73 -12.42
N GLN A 110 -6.66 1.28 -13.31
CA GLN A 110 -7.03 0.68 -14.60
C GLN A 110 -7.92 1.59 -15.47
N LEU A 111 -7.66 2.90 -15.36
CA LEU A 111 -8.39 3.91 -16.10
C LEU A 111 -8.21 3.71 -17.61
N LYS A 112 -9.30 3.73 -18.36
CA LYS A 112 -9.28 3.59 -19.82
C LYS A 112 -9.16 4.94 -20.51
N ASP A 113 -9.83 5.95 -19.97
CA ASP A 113 -9.82 7.31 -20.48
C ASP A 113 -9.78 8.31 -19.31
N VAL A 114 -8.95 9.35 -19.45
CA VAL A 114 -8.81 10.40 -18.44
C VAL A 114 -10.08 11.25 -18.26
N SER A 115 -10.98 11.24 -19.22
CA SER A 115 -12.30 11.90 -19.15
C SER A 115 -13.19 11.29 -18.07
N GLU A 116 -12.97 10.01 -17.70
CA GLU A 116 -13.71 9.32 -16.64
C GLU A 116 -13.56 10.01 -15.27
N LEU A 117 -12.50 10.80 -15.06
CA LEU A 117 -12.24 11.50 -13.79
C LEU A 117 -13.17 12.72 -13.55
N GLY A 118 -14.02 13.05 -14.50
CA GLY A 118 -14.89 14.25 -14.40
C GLY A 118 -14.12 15.55 -14.53
N SER A 119 -14.74 16.69 -14.18
CA SER A 119 -14.19 18.03 -14.43
C SER A 119 -13.27 18.56 -13.33
N HIS A 120 -13.55 18.23 -12.07
CA HIS A 120 -12.85 18.79 -10.90
C HIS A 120 -12.07 17.70 -10.18
N VAL A 121 -10.78 17.62 -10.51
CA VAL A 121 -9.84 16.67 -9.93
C VAL A 121 -9.07 17.32 -8.80
N VAL A 122 -9.12 16.72 -7.61
CA VAL A 122 -8.33 17.11 -6.45
C VAL A 122 -7.20 16.11 -6.25
N VAL A 123 -6.02 16.61 -5.96
CA VAL A 123 -4.86 15.79 -5.62
C VAL A 123 -4.39 16.13 -4.21
N GLN A 124 -4.08 15.10 -3.42
CA GLN A 124 -3.63 15.24 -2.03
C GLN A 124 -2.60 14.17 -1.66
N GLY A 125 -2.14 14.19 -0.41
CA GLY A 125 -1.03 13.37 0.06
C GLY A 125 0.32 14.08 -0.09
N GLY A 126 1.29 13.68 0.73
CA GLY A 126 2.61 14.32 0.81
C GLY A 126 3.39 14.32 -0.50
N THR A 127 3.14 13.33 -1.37
CA THR A 127 3.81 13.22 -2.68
C THR A 127 3.45 14.37 -3.61
N PHE A 128 2.27 14.97 -3.48
CA PHE A 128 1.86 16.11 -4.31
C PHE A 128 2.47 17.45 -3.89
N TYR A 129 3.23 17.53 -2.80
CA TYR A 129 4.11 18.67 -2.56
C TYR A 129 5.28 18.73 -3.55
N ASN A 130 5.54 17.63 -4.26
CA ASN A 130 6.47 17.59 -5.38
C ASN A 130 5.79 18.20 -6.63
N ASP A 131 6.21 19.41 -7.03
CA ASP A 131 5.63 20.13 -8.16
C ASP A 131 5.79 19.41 -9.49
N ALA A 132 6.82 18.58 -9.66
CA ALA A 132 6.98 17.78 -10.87
C ALA A 132 5.91 16.66 -10.96
N VAL A 133 5.48 16.10 -9.83
CA VAL A 133 4.38 15.13 -9.78
C VAL A 133 3.05 15.83 -10.10
N LEU A 134 2.81 16.99 -9.49
CA LEU A 134 1.65 17.82 -9.79
C LEU A 134 1.59 18.14 -11.29
N ARG A 135 2.69 18.66 -11.84
CA ARG A 135 2.76 19.01 -13.26
C ARG A 135 2.60 17.81 -14.19
N SER A 136 3.10 16.64 -13.76
CA SER A 136 2.90 15.38 -14.49
C SER A 136 1.43 14.98 -14.57
N MET A 137 0.68 15.17 -13.48
CA MET A 137 -0.77 14.93 -13.44
C MET A 137 -1.49 15.87 -14.42
N GLU A 138 -1.21 17.17 -14.36
CA GLU A 138 -1.79 18.16 -15.25
C GLU A 138 -1.51 17.87 -16.73
N LYS A 139 -0.26 17.49 -17.05
CA LYS A 139 0.13 17.12 -18.43
C LYS A 139 -0.64 15.90 -18.94
N ILE A 140 -0.78 14.86 -18.10
CA ILE A 140 -1.49 13.64 -18.50
C ILE A 140 -2.99 13.92 -18.68
N LEU A 141 -3.57 14.74 -17.80
CA LEU A 141 -4.99 15.11 -17.88
C LEU A 141 -5.28 16.22 -18.90
N ASN A 142 -4.24 16.90 -19.38
CA ASN A 142 -4.32 18.10 -20.23
C ASN A 142 -5.22 19.19 -19.64
N ARG A 143 -5.15 19.38 -18.31
CA ARG A 143 -5.89 20.40 -17.55
C ARG A 143 -5.25 20.62 -16.18
N GLU A 144 -5.62 21.73 -15.54
CA GLU A 144 -5.24 22.01 -14.16
C GLU A 144 -5.93 21.06 -13.19
N VAL A 145 -5.27 20.77 -12.07
CA VAL A 145 -5.80 20.01 -10.95
C VAL A 145 -5.71 20.82 -9.66
N ILE A 146 -6.59 20.56 -8.74
CA ILE A 146 -6.66 21.28 -7.47
C ILE A 146 -5.77 20.58 -6.46
N ARG A 147 -4.73 21.25 -5.99
CA ARG A 147 -3.91 20.81 -4.86
C ARG A 147 -4.18 21.76 -3.67
N PRO A 148 -4.83 21.30 -2.59
CA PRO A 148 -4.98 22.10 -1.37
C PRO A 148 -3.62 22.45 -0.76
N ASP A 149 -3.51 23.60 -0.10
CA ASP A 149 -2.28 24.02 0.60
C ASP A 149 -1.86 23.01 1.66
N ILE A 150 -2.84 22.34 2.29
CA ILE A 150 -2.64 21.30 3.31
C ILE A 150 -2.70 19.89 2.72
N ALA A 151 -2.36 19.71 1.43
CA ALA A 151 -2.50 18.44 0.71
C ALA A 151 -1.97 17.22 1.48
N GLY A 152 -0.83 17.34 2.17
CA GLY A 152 -0.26 16.25 2.98
C GLY A 152 -0.93 16.04 4.34
N LEU A 153 -1.84 16.93 4.75
CA LEU A 153 -2.52 16.90 6.05
C LEU A 153 -4.03 16.67 5.93
N MET A 154 -4.55 16.45 4.71
CA MET A 154 -5.99 16.31 4.48
C MET A 154 -6.63 15.18 5.29
N GLY A 155 -5.92 14.05 5.47
CA GLY A 155 -6.39 12.97 6.32
C GLY A 155 -6.48 13.35 7.80
N ALA A 156 -5.47 14.06 8.32
CA ALA A 156 -5.49 14.58 9.70
C ALA A 156 -6.58 15.63 9.90
N TYR A 157 -6.78 16.51 8.92
CA TYR A 157 -7.84 17.51 8.95
C TYR A 157 -9.23 16.85 8.97
N GLY A 158 -9.46 15.86 8.12
CA GLY A 158 -10.71 15.09 8.11
C GLY A 158 -10.95 14.34 9.44
N ALA A 159 -9.90 13.74 10.02
CA ALA A 159 -9.98 13.10 11.33
C ALA A 159 -10.33 14.09 12.45
N ALA A 160 -9.79 15.31 12.39
CA ALA A 160 -10.11 16.37 13.36
C ALA A 160 -11.58 16.81 13.27
N ILE A 161 -12.11 16.94 12.04
CA ILE A 161 -13.53 17.23 11.83
C ILE A 161 -14.41 16.12 12.43
N LEU A 162 -14.12 14.84 12.13
CA LEU A 162 -14.84 13.70 12.68
C LEU A 162 -14.78 13.64 14.21
N ALA A 163 -13.61 13.95 14.80
CA ALA A 163 -13.47 14.03 16.25
C ALA A 163 -14.33 15.14 16.84
N MET A 164 -14.39 16.29 16.20
CA MET A 164 -15.23 17.42 16.63
C MET A 164 -16.74 17.07 16.54
N GLU A 165 -17.15 16.43 15.45
CA GLU A 165 -18.55 16.01 15.21
C GLU A 165 -18.98 14.87 16.15
N SER A 166 -18.03 14.05 16.65
CA SER A 166 -18.34 12.94 17.55
C SER A 166 -18.88 13.36 18.93
N GLY A 167 -18.72 14.65 19.29
CA GLY A 167 -19.16 15.18 20.57
C GLY A 167 -18.41 14.63 21.81
N ILE A 168 -17.27 13.97 21.61
CA ILE A 168 -16.45 13.45 22.72
C ILE A 168 -15.74 14.62 23.42
N GLU A 169 -16.15 14.91 24.65
CA GLU A 169 -15.58 16.02 25.42
C GLU A 169 -14.23 15.71 26.07
N LYS A 170 -13.94 14.43 26.33
CA LYS A 170 -12.70 14.01 26.98
C LYS A 170 -11.90 13.04 26.08
N SER A 171 -10.65 13.37 25.90
CA SER A 171 -9.69 12.49 25.22
C SER A 171 -9.33 11.30 26.11
N ASN A 172 -9.16 10.12 25.47
CA ASN A 172 -8.58 8.94 26.11
C ASN A 172 -7.04 8.89 25.95
N LEU A 173 -6.42 9.98 25.55
CA LEU A 173 -4.97 10.07 25.49
C LEU A 173 -4.37 9.92 26.88
N ILE A 174 -3.22 9.27 26.93
CA ILE A 174 -2.43 9.15 28.15
C ILE A 174 -2.04 10.55 28.68
N SER A 175 -2.15 10.77 29.99
CA SER A 175 -1.79 12.06 30.57
C SER A 175 -0.28 12.29 30.49
N PRO A 176 0.21 13.56 30.51
CA PRO A 176 1.63 13.85 30.52
C PRO A 176 2.37 13.16 31.68
N GLU A 177 1.79 13.13 32.89
CA GLU A 177 2.37 12.48 34.05
C GLU A 177 2.48 10.95 33.87
N SER A 178 1.47 10.33 33.24
CA SER A 178 1.51 8.92 32.93
C SER A 178 2.51 8.62 31.83
N LEU A 179 2.73 9.56 30.89
CA LEU A 179 3.70 9.41 29.81
C LEU A 179 5.14 9.47 30.32
N GLU A 180 5.44 10.34 31.30
CA GLU A 180 6.76 10.43 31.95
C GLU A 180 7.15 9.09 32.61
N ASN A 181 6.19 8.38 33.18
CA ASN A 181 6.40 7.09 33.85
C ASN A 181 6.13 5.89 32.91
N PHE A 182 5.88 6.15 31.63
CA PHE A 182 5.57 5.09 30.69
C PHE A 182 6.81 4.28 30.34
N SER A 183 6.74 2.99 30.57
CA SER A 183 7.81 2.05 30.21
C SER A 183 7.26 0.81 29.52
N VAL A 184 8.10 0.21 28.69
CA VAL A 184 7.77 -1.02 27.97
C VAL A 184 8.86 -2.05 28.19
N THR A 185 8.49 -3.22 28.70
CA THR A 185 9.39 -4.37 28.81
C THR A 185 9.06 -5.37 27.72
N THR A 186 10.05 -5.78 26.96
CA THR A 186 9.88 -6.74 25.86
C THR A 186 10.41 -8.10 26.26
N LYS A 187 9.59 -9.15 26.06
CA LYS A 187 9.98 -10.56 26.28
C LYS A 187 9.65 -11.37 25.02
N SER A 188 10.57 -12.22 24.61
CA SER A 188 10.35 -13.12 23.47
C SER A 188 10.43 -14.57 23.91
N HIS A 189 9.52 -15.40 23.38
CA HIS A 189 9.52 -16.85 23.61
C HIS A 189 9.01 -17.60 22.39
N ARG A 190 9.32 -18.88 22.28
CA ARG A 190 8.75 -19.72 21.23
C ARG A 190 7.45 -20.37 21.72
N CYS A 191 6.41 -20.20 20.91
CA CYS A 191 5.12 -20.83 21.18
C CYS A 191 5.23 -22.35 21.06
N SER A 192 4.67 -23.08 22.03
CA SER A 192 4.60 -24.54 22.04
C SER A 192 3.26 -25.11 21.55
N GLY A 193 2.33 -24.26 21.10
CA GLY A 193 0.96 -24.65 20.78
C GLY A 193 0.80 -25.50 19.50
N CYS A 194 1.79 -25.52 18.60
CA CYS A 194 1.78 -26.34 17.38
C CYS A 194 3.17 -26.41 16.74
N GLY A 195 3.30 -27.17 15.65
CA GLY A 195 4.56 -27.36 14.92
C GLY A 195 5.20 -26.11 14.34
N ASN A 196 4.47 -24.99 14.20
CA ASN A 196 5.01 -23.73 13.69
C ASN A 196 6.01 -23.06 14.64
N LYS A 197 5.96 -23.33 15.95
CA LYS A 197 6.88 -22.79 16.97
C LYS A 197 7.15 -21.30 16.80
N CYS A 198 6.09 -20.49 16.55
CA CYS A 198 6.20 -19.06 16.32
C CYS A 198 7.03 -18.38 17.41
N LEU A 199 7.89 -17.44 17.01
CA LEU A 199 8.55 -16.54 17.95
C LEU A 199 7.56 -15.44 18.34
N ILE A 200 7.06 -15.49 19.58
CA ILE A 200 6.13 -14.51 20.12
C ILE A 200 6.93 -13.47 20.88
N THR A 201 6.72 -12.20 20.53
CA THR A 201 7.24 -11.07 21.27
C THR A 201 6.10 -10.44 22.05
N THR A 202 6.23 -10.38 23.36
CA THR A 202 5.27 -9.78 24.27
C THR A 202 5.83 -8.46 24.77
N GLN A 203 5.13 -7.37 24.49
CA GLN A 203 5.40 -6.07 25.09
C GLN A 203 4.49 -5.89 26.29
N ILE A 204 5.09 -5.60 27.44
CA ILE A 204 4.41 -5.39 28.71
C ILE A 204 4.57 -3.90 29.06
N PHE A 205 3.46 -3.20 29.08
CA PHE A 205 3.43 -1.78 29.41
C PHE A 205 3.41 -1.55 30.92
N SER A 206 3.85 -0.37 31.36
CA SER A 206 3.87 0.01 32.79
C SER A 206 2.51 -0.09 33.49
N ASP A 207 1.41 0.03 32.75
CA ASP A 207 0.04 -0.12 33.23
C ASP A 207 -0.44 -1.60 33.30
N GLY A 208 0.42 -2.55 33.00
CA GLY A 208 0.14 -3.98 33.00
C GLY A 208 -0.50 -4.53 31.74
N ARG A 209 -0.89 -3.69 30.77
CA ARG A 209 -1.38 -4.16 29.46
C ARG A 209 -0.28 -4.91 28.73
N LYS A 210 -0.69 -5.86 27.89
CA LYS A 210 0.21 -6.68 27.08
C LYS A 210 -0.15 -6.57 25.62
N PHE A 211 0.85 -6.42 24.77
CA PHE A 211 0.71 -6.50 23.33
C PHE A 211 1.58 -7.62 22.78
N PHE A 212 1.04 -8.41 21.86
CA PHE A 212 1.69 -9.61 21.31
C PHE A 212 1.91 -9.45 19.82
N THR A 213 3.11 -9.82 19.36
CA THR A 213 3.46 -9.86 17.94
C THR A 213 4.13 -11.18 17.58
N GLY A 214 4.19 -11.48 16.28
CA GLY A 214 4.79 -12.73 15.78
C GLY A 214 3.90 -13.96 15.89
N ASN A 215 2.72 -13.85 16.51
CA ASN A 215 1.74 -14.93 16.55
C ASN A 215 1.04 -15.09 15.20
N ARG A 216 0.92 -16.32 14.74
CA ARG A 216 0.14 -16.68 13.53
C ARG A 216 -1.29 -17.14 13.87
N CYS A 217 -1.61 -17.27 15.14
CA CYS A 217 -2.93 -17.61 15.66
C CYS A 217 -3.07 -17.17 17.11
N GLU A 218 -4.29 -17.15 17.61
CA GLU A 218 -4.63 -16.71 18.97
C GLU A 218 -4.07 -17.60 20.09
N ARG A 219 -3.69 -18.85 19.80
CA ARG A 219 -3.03 -19.73 20.79
C ARG A 219 -1.72 -19.15 21.30
N GLY A 220 -0.98 -18.43 20.44
CA GLY A 220 0.29 -17.81 20.79
C GLY A 220 0.18 -16.70 21.83
N ILE A 221 -1.00 -16.12 21.98
CA ILE A 221 -1.29 -15.05 22.96
C ILE A 221 -2.02 -15.55 24.21
N GLY A 222 -2.10 -16.88 24.37
CA GLY A 222 -2.74 -17.49 25.55
C GLY A 222 -4.27 -17.49 25.50
N ALA A 223 -4.87 -17.17 24.35
CA ALA A 223 -6.30 -17.38 24.18
C ALA A 223 -6.61 -18.86 24.39
N LYS A 224 -7.50 -19.16 25.32
CA LYS A 224 -8.03 -20.51 25.51
C LYS A 224 -8.54 -20.96 24.14
N LYS A 225 -8.27 -22.24 23.81
CA LYS A 225 -8.94 -22.89 22.69
C LYS A 225 -10.43 -22.56 22.81
N ILE A 226 -10.90 -21.68 21.97
CA ILE A 226 -12.34 -21.65 21.75
C ILE A 226 -12.57 -23.01 21.12
N ASP A 227 -13.14 -23.93 21.87
CA ASP A 227 -13.74 -25.13 21.32
C ASP A 227 -14.86 -24.61 20.41
N ARG A 228 -14.43 -24.21 19.25
CA ARG A 228 -15.33 -24.14 18.13
C ARG A 228 -15.56 -25.60 17.75
N ASP A 229 -16.44 -26.26 18.45
CA ASP A 229 -17.36 -27.20 17.83
C ASP A 229 -18.12 -26.41 16.77
N LEU A 230 -17.36 -25.97 15.79
CA LEU A 230 -17.94 -25.41 14.61
C LEU A 230 -18.55 -26.61 13.90
N GLU A 231 -19.87 -26.63 13.84
CA GLU A 231 -20.67 -27.43 12.92
C GLU A 231 -20.21 -27.28 11.46
N THR A 232 -19.20 -26.47 11.23
CA THR A 232 -18.60 -26.24 9.90
C THR A 232 -17.74 -27.44 9.53
N PRO A 233 -18.12 -28.24 8.55
CA PRO A 233 -17.36 -29.42 8.14
C PRO A 233 -15.95 -29.03 7.72
N ASN A 234 -14.97 -29.88 8.04
CA ASN A 234 -13.61 -29.69 7.59
C ASN A 234 -13.51 -29.89 6.07
N LEU A 235 -13.64 -28.82 5.33
CA LEU A 235 -13.60 -28.81 3.87
C LEU A 235 -12.27 -29.32 3.31
N PHE A 236 -11.16 -29.22 4.09
CA PHE A 236 -9.87 -29.76 3.69
C PHE A 236 -9.89 -31.27 3.67
N SER A 237 -10.44 -31.90 4.70
CA SER A 237 -10.60 -33.36 4.76
C SER A 237 -11.56 -33.86 3.66
N TYR A 238 -12.62 -33.11 3.39
CA TYR A 238 -13.53 -33.41 2.30
C TYR A 238 -12.83 -33.34 0.94
N LYS A 239 -12.10 -32.25 0.67
CA LYS A 239 -11.30 -32.07 -0.56
C LYS A 239 -10.30 -33.21 -0.73
N TYR A 240 -9.57 -33.55 0.33
CA TYR A 240 -8.57 -34.60 0.29
C TYR A 240 -9.17 -35.94 -0.10
N LYS A 241 -10.30 -36.33 0.53
CA LYS A 241 -11.04 -37.54 0.16
C LYS A 241 -11.49 -37.51 -1.29
N ARG A 242 -12.08 -36.41 -1.75
CA ARG A 242 -12.55 -36.28 -3.13
C ARG A 242 -11.44 -36.38 -4.16
N VAL A 243 -10.23 -35.96 -3.85
CA VAL A 243 -9.09 -35.99 -4.79
C VAL A 243 -8.35 -37.32 -4.77
N PHE A 244 -8.26 -38.00 -3.60
CA PHE A 244 -7.37 -39.15 -3.43
C PHE A 244 -8.07 -40.47 -3.10
N ASP A 245 -9.36 -40.48 -2.84
CA ASP A 245 -10.10 -41.67 -2.39
C ASP A 245 -10.80 -42.38 -3.58
N TYR A 246 -10.09 -42.43 -4.71
CA TYR A 246 -10.52 -43.18 -5.87
C TYR A 246 -9.82 -44.54 -5.95
N GLN A 247 -10.60 -45.57 -6.25
CA GLN A 247 -10.04 -46.88 -6.57
C GLN A 247 -9.60 -46.89 -8.02
N PRO A 248 -8.36 -47.24 -8.35
CA PRO A 248 -7.93 -47.44 -9.73
C PRO A 248 -8.80 -48.47 -10.45
N LEU A 249 -9.07 -48.23 -11.72
CA LEU A 249 -9.70 -49.26 -12.55
C LEU A 249 -8.74 -50.44 -12.73
N GLU A 250 -9.23 -51.66 -12.62
CA GLU A 250 -8.39 -52.86 -12.81
C GLU A 250 -7.77 -52.96 -14.20
N ASN A 251 -8.50 -52.53 -15.25
CA ASN A 251 -8.03 -52.53 -16.64
C ASN A 251 -8.35 -51.20 -17.33
N PRO A 252 -7.57 -50.12 -17.09
CA PRO A 252 -7.84 -48.84 -17.69
C PRO A 252 -7.50 -48.84 -19.18
N ALA A 253 -8.47 -48.52 -20.06
CA ALA A 253 -8.33 -48.51 -21.51
C ALA A 253 -7.23 -47.54 -22.03
N ARG A 254 -6.83 -46.54 -21.25
CA ARG A 254 -5.84 -45.52 -21.63
C ARG A 254 -4.56 -45.53 -20.75
N GLY A 255 -4.35 -46.60 -19.99
CA GLY A 255 -3.23 -46.70 -19.07
C GLY A 255 -3.42 -45.90 -17.75
N SER A 256 -2.43 -45.94 -16.89
CA SER A 256 -2.45 -45.29 -15.56
C SER A 256 -1.64 -44.01 -15.56
N ILE A 257 -2.14 -42.98 -14.90
CA ILE A 257 -1.45 -41.71 -14.69
C ILE A 257 -1.29 -41.52 -13.18
N GLY A 258 -0.05 -41.28 -12.74
CA GLY A 258 0.24 -40.91 -11.36
C GLY A 258 0.17 -39.40 -11.17
N ILE A 259 -0.59 -38.93 -10.18
CA ILE A 259 -0.64 -37.52 -9.79
C ILE A 259 0.14 -37.37 -8.49
N PRO A 260 1.28 -36.61 -8.48
CA PRO A 260 2.03 -36.39 -7.25
C PRO A 260 1.20 -35.60 -6.23
N ARG A 261 1.11 -36.11 -4.99
CA ARG A 261 0.37 -35.44 -3.91
C ARG A 261 0.91 -34.07 -3.54
N THR A 262 2.16 -33.78 -3.88
CA THR A 262 2.80 -32.47 -3.63
C THR A 262 2.30 -31.35 -4.53
N LEU A 263 1.55 -31.68 -5.58
CA LEU A 263 1.02 -30.70 -6.55
C LEU A 263 -0.48 -30.40 -6.37
N ASN A 264 -1.08 -30.88 -5.27
CA ASN A 264 -2.51 -30.69 -5.00
C ASN A 264 -2.75 -29.94 -3.68
#